data_f6e62d4f6a0d96ce40519d818dfa2339
#
_entry.id   f6e62d4f6a0d96ce40519d818dfa2339
#
_cell.length_a   1.000
_cell.length_b   1.000
_cell.length_c   1.000
_cell.angle_alpha   90.00
_cell.angle_beta   90.00
_cell.angle_gamma   90.00
#
_symmetry.space_group_name_H-M   'P 1'
#
loop_
_entity.id
_entity.type
_entity.pdbx_description
1 polymer ?
#
loop_
_entity_poly.entity_id
_entity_poly.type
_entity_poly.pdbx_seq_one_letter_code
_entity_poly.pdbx_strand_id
1 'polypeptide(L)'
;MSVRELRQLADCRLCGRLAGYLDTLPPARGRGRAEYWNRPVAGFGDRQARIWLLGLAPGAHGANRTGRPFTGDGAGDFMYPLLHQAGLASQPAATALGDGLALRDLYISNAVKCAPPENKPAPAEFACCRPYLAMEQAMLDRLRVVVALGRGAYDSYLRLCREQGIIQRAADYPFAHGARYRLSNGLWLVACYHTSRYNVQTGRMTTIMFLELLEAVKALAAGASSAEAAPCQHF
;
A
#
# COMPACT_ATOMS: atom_id res chain seq x y z
N MET A 1 12.97 -3.44 17.59
CA MET A 1 12.61 -4.62 16.75
C MET A 1 13.38 -4.50 15.45
N SER A 2 14.03 -5.55 15.01
CA SER A 2 15.07 -5.49 13.99
C SER A 2 14.58 -5.89 12.59
N VAL A 3 15.34 -5.49 11.54
CA VAL A 3 15.20 -5.97 10.15
C VAL A 3 15.12 -7.51 10.03
N ARG A 4 15.62 -8.24 11.04
CA ARG A 4 15.56 -9.70 11.14
C ARG A 4 14.11 -10.22 11.26
N GLU A 5 13.23 -9.48 11.92
CA GLU A 5 11.82 -9.89 12.14
C GLU A 5 10.94 -9.70 10.89
N LEU A 6 11.24 -8.70 10.03
CA LEU A 6 10.60 -8.59 8.73
C LEU A 6 11.00 -9.72 7.77
N ARG A 7 12.18 -10.33 7.95
CA ARG A 7 12.58 -11.52 7.18
C ARG A 7 11.77 -12.75 7.57
N GLN A 8 11.26 -12.83 8.80
CA GLN A 8 10.38 -13.91 9.26
C GLN A 8 8.95 -13.77 8.76
N LEU A 9 8.58 -12.62 8.17
CA LEU A 9 7.24 -12.40 7.63
C LEU A 9 6.85 -13.45 6.61
N ALA A 10 7.75 -13.87 5.73
CA ALA A 10 7.46 -14.85 4.68
C ALA A 10 6.97 -16.20 5.22
N ASP A 11 7.31 -16.52 6.47
CA ASP A 11 6.92 -17.78 7.13
C ASP A 11 5.80 -17.59 8.18
N CYS A 12 5.22 -16.36 8.26
CA CYS A 12 4.16 -16.06 9.19
C CYS A 12 2.88 -16.82 8.85
N ARG A 13 2.31 -17.51 9.86
CA ARG A 13 1.05 -18.27 9.77
C ARG A 13 0.08 -17.95 10.93
N LEU A 14 0.20 -16.78 11.54
CA LEU A 14 -0.60 -16.36 12.70
C LEU A 14 -2.11 -16.31 12.40
N CYS A 15 -2.50 -16.05 11.16
CA CYS A 15 -3.89 -15.97 10.73
C CYS A 15 -4.29 -17.33 10.07
N GLY A 16 -4.86 -18.28 10.84
CA GLY A 16 -5.21 -19.60 10.34
C GLY A 16 -6.09 -19.59 9.09
N ARG A 17 -7.10 -18.68 9.00
CA ARG A 17 -7.96 -18.52 7.82
C ARG A 17 -7.15 -18.12 6.58
N LEU A 18 -6.25 -17.14 6.71
CA LEU A 18 -5.44 -16.69 5.58
C LEU A 18 -4.39 -17.72 5.20
N ALA A 19 -3.72 -18.33 6.17
CA ALA A 19 -2.75 -19.38 5.92
C ALA A 19 -3.39 -20.58 5.20
N GLY A 20 -4.56 -21.05 5.65
CA GLY A 20 -5.32 -22.11 4.99
C GLY A 20 -5.78 -21.71 3.58
N TYR A 21 -6.17 -20.44 3.37
CA TYR A 21 -6.53 -19.96 2.04
C TYR A 21 -5.33 -19.97 1.09
N LEU A 22 -4.15 -19.54 1.54
CA LEU A 22 -2.93 -19.60 0.73
C LEU A 22 -2.55 -21.03 0.36
N ASP A 23 -2.77 -22.00 1.28
CA ASP A 23 -2.49 -23.42 1.04
C ASP A 23 -3.44 -24.05 0.01
N THR A 24 -4.66 -23.54 -0.10
CA THR A 24 -5.73 -24.13 -0.93
C THR A 24 -6.12 -23.31 -2.14
N LEU A 25 -5.62 -22.07 -2.26
CA LEU A 25 -5.96 -21.17 -3.38
C LEU A 25 -5.66 -21.84 -4.72
N PRO A 26 -6.66 -22.07 -5.57
CA PRO A 26 -6.43 -22.60 -6.91
C PRO A 26 -5.72 -21.55 -7.77
N PRO A 27 -4.79 -21.97 -8.63
CA PRO A 27 -4.17 -21.03 -9.59
C PRO A 27 -5.20 -20.53 -10.60
N ALA A 28 -4.95 -19.36 -11.17
CA ALA A 28 -5.75 -18.85 -12.29
C ALA A 28 -5.66 -19.78 -13.50
N ARG A 29 -6.72 -19.75 -14.35
CA ARG A 29 -6.78 -20.58 -15.55
C ARG A 29 -5.50 -20.45 -16.39
N GLY A 30 -4.92 -21.57 -16.79
CA GLY A 30 -3.70 -21.64 -17.60
C GLY A 30 -2.39 -21.41 -16.84
N ARG A 31 -2.41 -21.44 -15.50
CA ARG A 31 -1.22 -21.32 -14.64
C ARG A 31 -1.03 -22.51 -13.73
N GLY A 32 0.22 -22.81 -13.39
CA GLY A 32 0.58 -23.82 -12.40
C GLY A 32 0.69 -23.24 -10.99
N ARG A 33 0.49 -24.08 -9.96
CA ARG A 33 0.67 -23.68 -8.55
C ARG A 33 2.11 -23.25 -8.25
N ALA A 34 3.10 -23.83 -8.92
CA ALA A 34 4.51 -23.49 -8.78
C ALA A 34 4.84 -22.04 -9.19
N GLU A 35 3.96 -21.39 -9.94
CA GLU A 35 4.11 -19.97 -10.32
C GLU A 35 3.65 -19.01 -9.22
N TYR A 36 3.11 -19.52 -8.09
CA TYR A 36 2.57 -18.72 -7.03
C TYR A 36 3.52 -18.64 -5.83
N TRP A 37 3.75 -17.44 -5.33
CA TRP A 37 4.46 -17.18 -4.08
C TRP A 37 3.75 -17.84 -2.89
N ASN A 38 2.43 -17.70 -2.78
CA ASN A 38 1.55 -18.28 -1.76
C ASN A 38 2.07 -18.14 -0.31
N ARG A 39 2.64 -17.02 0.00
CA ARG A 39 3.17 -16.64 1.31
C ARG A 39 2.82 -15.19 1.61
N PRO A 40 2.98 -14.71 2.86
CA PRO A 40 2.90 -13.31 3.16
C PRO A 40 3.78 -12.47 2.24
N VAL A 41 3.25 -11.37 1.74
CA VAL A 41 3.93 -10.46 0.81
C VAL A 41 4.53 -9.30 1.60
N ALA A 42 5.84 -9.21 1.61
CA ALA A 42 6.57 -8.13 2.23
C ALA A 42 6.40 -6.81 1.44
N GLY A 43 6.67 -5.68 2.10
CA GLY A 43 6.79 -4.41 1.41
C GLY A 43 8.00 -4.38 0.46
N PHE A 44 7.94 -3.46 -0.49
CA PHE A 44 8.93 -3.31 -1.57
C PHE A 44 9.27 -1.83 -1.78
N GLY A 45 10.53 -1.52 -2.02
CA GLY A 45 10.96 -0.19 -2.40
C GLY A 45 12.16 0.33 -1.62
N ASP A 46 12.31 1.65 -1.65
CA ASP A 46 13.40 2.37 -1.02
C ASP A 46 13.19 2.45 0.52
N ARG A 47 14.16 1.97 1.28
CA ARG A 47 14.12 2.07 2.75
C ARG A 47 14.39 3.48 3.28
N GLN A 48 14.94 4.35 2.46
CA GLN A 48 15.12 5.77 2.76
C GLN A 48 13.96 6.64 2.24
N ALA A 49 12.87 5.98 1.82
CA ALA A 49 11.72 6.65 1.25
C ALA A 49 11.09 7.66 2.21
N ARG A 50 10.74 8.82 1.66
CA ARG A 50 9.90 9.82 2.32
C ARG A 50 8.40 9.56 2.10
N ILE A 51 8.05 8.72 1.12
CA ILE A 51 6.68 8.40 0.72
C ILE A 51 6.41 6.91 0.92
N TRP A 52 5.30 6.59 1.59
CA TRP A 52 4.82 5.22 1.75
C TRP A 52 3.43 5.06 1.15
N LEU A 53 3.31 4.27 0.07
CA LEU A 53 2.01 3.83 -0.46
C LEU A 53 1.55 2.58 0.28
N LEU A 54 0.42 2.68 0.95
CA LEU A 54 -0.18 1.61 1.75
C LEU A 54 -1.45 1.10 1.09
N GLY A 55 -1.45 -0.16 0.64
CA GLY A 55 -2.61 -0.88 0.15
C GLY A 55 -3.33 -1.67 1.22
N LEU A 56 -4.41 -2.35 0.83
CA LEU A 56 -5.22 -3.18 1.73
C LEU A 56 -4.57 -4.55 2.01
N ALA A 57 -4.42 -5.35 0.97
CA ALA A 57 -3.93 -6.73 1.03
C ALA A 57 -3.48 -7.19 -0.36
N PRO A 58 -2.65 -8.25 -0.47
CA PRO A 58 -2.29 -8.86 -1.74
C PRO A 58 -3.51 -9.41 -2.48
N GLY A 59 -3.62 -9.12 -3.77
CA GLY A 59 -4.58 -9.79 -4.64
C GLY A 59 -4.20 -11.25 -4.88
N ALA A 60 -5.19 -12.16 -4.89
CA ALA A 60 -5.00 -13.61 -4.98
C ALA A 60 -4.14 -14.04 -6.19
N HIS A 61 -4.38 -13.45 -7.36
CA HIS A 61 -3.67 -13.77 -8.62
C HIS A 61 -2.66 -12.70 -9.06
N GLY A 62 -2.54 -11.62 -8.28
CA GLY A 62 -1.58 -10.53 -8.45
C GLY A 62 -0.39 -10.69 -7.48
N ALA A 63 -0.36 -9.88 -6.44
CA ALA A 63 0.74 -9.84 -5.48
C ALA A 63 0.97 -11.18 -4.75
N ASN A 64 -0.09 -11.96 -4.46
CA ASN A 64 0.06 -13.30 -3.91
C ASN A 64 0.72 -14.29 -4.88
N ARG A 65 0.54 -14.09 -6.19
CA ARG A 65 1.25 -14.90 -7.19
C ARG A 65 2.70 -14.46 -7.32
N THR A 66 2.95 -13.18 -7.43
CA THR A 66 4.28 -12.63 -7.77
C THR A 66 5.20 -12.42 -6.59
N GLY A 67 4.69 -12.39 -5.36
CA GLY A 67 5.44 -12.09 -4.14
C GLY A 67 5.76 -10.61 -3.93
N ARG A 68 5.25 -9.69 -4.80
CA ARG A 68 5.49 -8.25 -4.71
C ARG A 68 4.18 -7.45 -4.72
N PRO A 69 4.01 -6.42 -3.84
CA PRO A 69 2.80 -5.60 -3.80
C PRO A 69 2.45 -5.02 -5.17
N PHE A 70 1.17 -4.98 -5.51
CA PHE A 70 0.62 -4.40 -6.74
C PHE A 70 1.28 -4.92 -8.03
N THR A 71 1.72 -6.17 -8.05
CA THR A 71 2.39 -6.76 -9.22
C THR A 71 1.57 -7.91 -9.78
N GLY A 72 1.28 -7.86 -11.08
CA GLY A 72 0.56 -8.90 -11.81
C GLY A 72 -0.96 -8.82 -11.68
N ASP A 73 -1.51 -7.65 -11.38
CA ASP A 73 -2.95 -7.37 -11.37
C ASP A 73 -3.24 -5.96 -11.92
N GLY A 74 -4.52 -5.70 -12.23
CA GLY A 74 -4.93 -4.44 -12.86
C GLY A 74 -4.71 -3.19 -11.99
N ALA A 75 -4.49 -3.33 -10.68
CA ALA A 75 -4.15 -2.18 -9.84
C ALA A 75 -2.71 -1.74 -10.08
N GLY A 76 -1.81 -2.70 -10.22
CA GLY A 76 -0.41 -2.45 -10.57
C GLY A 76 -0.25 -1.99 -12.02
N ASP A 77 -0.99 -2.60 -12.95
CA ASP A 77 -0.96 -2.21 -14.37
C ASP A 77 -1.35 -0.73 -14.58
N PHE A 78 -2.24 -0.20 -13.74
CA PHE A 78 -2.58 1.22 -13.73
C PHE A 78 -1.51 2.07 -13.00
N MET A 79 -1.03 1.60 -11.85
CA MET A 79 -0.24 2.42 -10.93
C MET A 79 1.23 2.59 -11.38
N TYR A 80 1.90 1.51 -11.79
CA TYR A 80 3.35 1.57 -12.07
C TYR A 80 3.73 2.46 -13.25
N PRO A 81 2.98 2.52 -14.37
CA PRO A 81 3.26 3.50 -15.42
C PRO A 81 3.25 4.94 -14.91
N LEU A 82 2.31 5.27 -14.01
CA LEU A 82 2.16 6.61 -13.46
C LEU A 82 3.23 6.92 -12.39
N LEU A 83 3.65 5.93 -11.61
CA LEU A 83 4.80 6.07 -10.72
C LEU A 83 6.08 6.33 -11.51
N HIS A 84 6.27 5.65 -12.65
CA HIS A 84 7.41 5.89 -13.54
C HIS A 84 7.36 7.30 -14.13
N GLN A 85 6.20 7.74 -14.63
CA GLN A 85 5.99 9.11 -15.13
C GLN A 85 6.29 10.18 -14.06
N ALA A 86 5.92 9.92 -12.80
CA ALA A 86 6.21 10.80 -11.67
C ALA A 86 7.67 10.73 -11.17
N GLY A 87 8.53 9.87 -11.75
CA GLY A 87 9.93 9.69 -11.37
C GLY A 87 10.15 8.83 -10.12
N LEU A 88 9.10 8.15 -9.63
CA LEU A 88 9.12 7.32 -8.42
C LEU A 88 9.42 5.83 -8.69
N ALA A 89 9.43 5.40 -9.95
CA ALA A 89 9.78 4.05 -10.38
C ALA A 89 10.79 4.07 -11.54
N SER A 90 11.68 3.08 -11.60
CA SER A 90 12.73 2.98 -12.64
C SER A 90 12.21 2.57 -14.01
N GLN A 91 11.03 1.92 -14.03
CA GLN A 91 10.38 1.41 -15.25
C GLN A 91 8.85 1.41 -15.09
N PRO A 92 8.10 1.44 -16.21
CA PRO A 92 6.64 1.54 -16.17
C PRO A 92 5.93 0.20 -15.89
N ALA A 93 6.66 -0.92 -15.91
CA ALA A 93 6.08 -2.25 -15.73
C ALA A 93 6.58 -2.92 -14.47
N ALA A 94 5.68 -3.71 -13.83
CA ALA A 94 5.98 -4.55 -12.70
C ALA A 94 5.46 -5.97 -12.98
N THR A 95 6.34 -6.94 -13.23
CA THR A 95 5.96 -8.27 -13.71
C THR A 95 6.21 -9.39 -12.70
N ALA A 96 7.35 -9.34 -12.00
CA ALA A 96 7.76 -10.38 -11.05
C ALA A 96 8.83 -9.85 -10.08
N LEU A 97 9.17 -10.63 -9.06
CA LEU A 97 10.38 -10.39 -8.27
C LEU A 97 11.62 -10.51 -9.19
N GLY A 98 12.55 -9.57 -9.01
CA GLY A 98 13.83 -9.58 -9.79
C GLY A 98 13.72 -9.06 -11.23
N ASP A 99 12.63 -8.43 -11.64
CA ASP A 99 12.42 -7.85 -12.97
C ASP A 99 13.18 -6.53 -13.23
N GLY A 100 14.05 -6.12 -12.32
CA GLY A 100 14.83 -4.88 -12.42
C GLY A 100 14.11 -3.62 -11.96
N LEU A 101 12.83 -3.71 -11.60
CA LEU A 101 12.09 -2.56 -11.05
C LEU A 101 12.72 -2.11 -9.73
N ALA A 102 13.04 -0.83 -9.65
CA ALA A 102 13.42 -0.14 -8.44
C ALA A 102 12.49 1.06 -8.18
N LEU A 103 12.16 1.31 -6.91
CA LEU A 103 11.43 2.50 -6.50
C LEU A 103 12.41 3.55 -5.97
N ARG A 104 12.09 4.82 -6.18
CA ARG A 104 12.89 5.97 -5.76
C ARG A 104 12.06 6.82 -4.81
N ASP A 105 12.58 7.05 -3.60
CA ASP A 105 11.88 7.83 -2.56
C ASP A 105 10.47 7.31 -2.22
N LEU A 106 10.20 6.06 -2.55
CA LEU A 106 8.91 5.39 -2.44
C LEU A 106 9.06 3.98 -1.85
N TYR A 107 8.23 3.66 -0.86
CA TYR A 107 8.03 2.33 -0.33
C TYR A 107 6.56 1.92 -0.50
N ILE A 108 6.29 0.69 -0.87
CA ILE A 108 4.93 0.18 -1.09
C ILE A 108 4.71 -1.08 -0.25
N SER A 109 3.61 -1.13 0.50
CA SER A 109 3.21 -2.34 1.21
C SER A 109 1.69 -2.43 1.37
N ASN A 110 1.22 -3.45 2.09
CA ASN A 110 -0.18 -3.65 2.39
C ASN A 110 -0.43 -3.74 3.90
N ALA A 111 -1.60 -3.32 4.35
CA ALA A 111 -2.02 -3.39 5.75
C ALA A 111 -2.13 -4.84 6.25
N VAL A 112 -2.60 -5.75 5.39
CA VAL A 112 -2.59 -7.20 5.62
C VAL A 112 -1.63 -7.84 4.62
N LYS A 113 -0.77 -8.77 5.10
CA LYS A 113 0.35 -9.29 4.30
C LYS A 113 0.00 -10.54 3.48
N CYS A 114 -1.13 -11.16 3.74
CA CYS A 114 -1.62 -12.35 3.03
C CYS A 114 -2.84 -12.02 2.18
N ALA A 115 -3.02 -12.72 1.06
CA ALA A 115 -4.23 -12.59 0.25
C ALA A 115 -5.45 -13.12 1.02
N PRO A 116 -6.50 -12.32 1.23
CA PRO A 116 -7.72 -12.78 1.86
C PRO A 116 -8.72 -13.31 0.81
N PRO A 117 -9.60 -14.25 1.16
CA PRO A 117 -10.73 -14.59 0.32
C PRO A 117 -11.53 -13.33 -0.06
N GLU A 118 -11.97 -13.24 -1.32
CA GLU A 118 -12.76 -12.12 -1.86
C GLU A 118 -12.14 -10.72 -1.67
N ASN A 119 -10.84 -10.63 -1.45
CA ASN A 119 -10.14 -9.39 -1.10
C ASN A 119 -10.69 -8.71 0.18
N LYS A 120 -11.27 -9.50 1.11
CA LYS A 120 -11.88 -9.01 2.36
C LYS A 120 -11.15 -9.56 3.60
N PRO A 121 -10.16 -8.85 4.12
CA PRO A 121 -9.54 -9.20 5.40
C PRO A 121 -10.55 -9.09 6.55
N ALA A 122 -10.50 -10.01 7.50
CA ALA A 122 -11.28 -9.95 8.74
C ALA A 122 -10.62 -8.99 9.76
N PRO A 123 -11.39 -8.40 10.72
CA PRO A 123 -10.86 -7.51 11.73
C PRO A 123 -9.67 -8.09 12.54
N ALA A 124 -9.73 -9.38 12.87
CA ALA A 124 -8.65 -10.07 13.57
C ALA A 124 -7.35 -10.16 12.74
N GLU A 125 -7.45 -10.25 11.42
CA GLU A 125 -6.30 -10.33 10.52
C GLU A 125 -5.58 -8.98 10.39
N PHE A 126 -6.32 -7.87 10.40
CA PHE A 126 -5.72 -6.54 10.55
C PHE A 126 -4.97 -6.41 11.88
N ALA A 127 -5.55 -6.91 12.97
CA ALA A 127 -4.90 -6.88 14.29
C ALA A 127 -3.62 -7.71 14.31
N CYS A 128 -3.64 -8.93 13.76
CA CYS A 128 -2.45 -9.79 13.64
C CYS A 128 -1.35 -9.19 12.74
N CYS A 129 -1.72 -8.46 11.68
CA CYS A 129 -0.76 -7.84 10.75
C CYS A 129 -0.26 -6.47 11.21
N ARG A 130 -0.91 -5.80 12.16
CA ARG A 130 -0.57 -4.44 12.59
C ARG A 130 0.83 -4.30 13.18
N PRO A 131 1.40 -5.28 13.91
CA PRO A 131 2.80 -5.21 14.32
C PRO A 131 3.77 -5.09 13.13
N TYR A 132 3.53 -5.79 12.02
CA TYR A 132 4.35 -5.65 10.81
C TYR A 132 4.21 -4.27 10.17
N LEU A 133 3.01 -3.68 10.21
CA LEU A 133 2.77 -2.32 9.73
C LEU A 133 3.54 -1.29 10.58
N ALA A 134 3.54 -1.46 11.91
CA ALA A 134 4.31 -0.63 12.83
C ALA A 134 5.82 -0.76 12.59
N MET A 135 6.31 -1.97 12.29
CA MET A 135 7.72 -2.23 11.98
C MET A 135 8.13 -1.57 10.66
N GLU A 136 7.29 -1.62 9.63
CA GLU A 136 7.56 -0.94 8.36
C GLU A 136 7.63 0.58 8.56
N GLN A 137 6.69 1.16 9.32
CA GLN A 137 6.74 2.59 9.65
C GLN A 137 8.03 2.95 10.38
N ALA A 138 8.43 2.17 11.38
CA ALA A 138 9.64 2.41 12.16
C ALA A 138 10.95 2.22 11.36
N MET A 139 10.92 1.42 10.29
CA MET A 139 12.06 1.20 9.41
C MET A 139 12.30 2.36 8.44
N LEU A 140 11.28 3.17 8.18
CA LEU A 140 11.32 4.28 7.22
C LEU A 140 11.71 5.58 7.95
N ASP A 141 13.00 5.70 8.32
CA ASP A 141 13.52 6.81 9.16
C ASP A 141 13.29 8.20 8.55
N ARG A 142 13.15 8.28 7.22
CA ARG A 142 12.94 9.54 6.49
C ARG A 142 11.47 9.78 6.11
N LEU A 143 10.56 8.93 6.57
CA LEU A 143 9.14 9.01 6.20
C LEU A 143 8.54 10.40 6.48
N ARG A 144 7.79 10.92 5.53
CA ARG A 144 7.08 12.21 5.61
C ARG A 144 5.60 12.06 5.28
N VAL A 145 5.27 11.18 4.33
CA VAL A 145 3.91 11.05 3.80
C VAL A 145 3.50 9.58 3.74
N VAL A 146 2.35 9.26 4.29
CA VAL A 146 1.67 7.97 4.10
C VAL A 146 0.46 8.18 3.21
N VAL A 147 0.43 7.52 2.07
CA VAL A 147 -0.69 7.53 1.13
C VAL A 147 -1.46 6.23 1.27
N ALA A 148 -2.66 6.27 1.81
CA ALA A 148 -3.49 5.09 1.98
C ALA A 148 -4.43 4.88 0.78
N LEU A 149 -4.24 3.76 0.06
CA LEU A 149 -4.99 3.40 -1.14
C LEU A 149 -6.28 2.65 -0.77
N GLY A 150 -7.39 3.35 -0.78
CA GLY A 150 -8.72 2.86 -0.43
C GLY A 150 -9.03 2.90 1.07
N ARG A 151 -10.33 2.88 1.37
CA ARG A 151 -10.87 3.05 2.71
C ARG A 151 -10.29 2.04 3.72
N GLY A 152 -10.15 0.76 3.33
CA GLY A 152 -9.66 -0.27 4.25
C GLY A 152 -8.20 -0.08 4.67
N ALA A 153 -7.32 0.33 3.75
CA ALA A 153 -5.93 0.68 4.07
C ALA A 153 -5.88 1.92 4.97
N TYR A 154 -6.69 2.92 4.66
CA TYR A 154 -6.81 4.16 5.42
C TYR A 154 -7.24 3.91 6.87
N ASP A 155 -8.35 3.18 7.07
CA ASP A 155 -8.86 2.87 8.40
C ASP A 155 -7.86 2.00 9.20
N SER A 156 -7.13 1.10 8.52
CA SER A 156 -6.08 0.30 9.16
C SER A 156 -4.93 1.17 9.67
N TYR A 157 -4.51 2.18 8.88
CA TYR A 157 -3.46 3.10 9.31
C TYR A 157 -3.92 4.03 10.45
N LEU A 158 -5.14 4.55 10.39
CA LEU A 158 -5.72 5.32 11.50
C LEU A 158 -5.79 4.49 12.80
N ARG A 159 -6.09 3.19 12.68
CA ARG A 159 -6.09 2.32 13.83
C ARG A 159 -4.69 2.19 14.46
N LEU A 160 -3.66 2.01 13.62
CA LEU A 160 -2.27 2.02 14.07
C LEU A 160 -1.91 3.34 14.77
N CYS A 161 -2.24 4.48 14.14
CA CYS A 161 -1.98 5.80 14.70
C CYS A 161 -2.65 5.99 16.07
N ARG A 162 -3.89 5.48 16.24
CA ARG A 162 -4.60 5.54 17.51
C ARG A 162 -3.93 4.69 18.59
N GLU A 163 -3.48 3.48 18.26
CA GLU A 163 -2.78 2.59 19.18
C GLU A 163 -1.41 3.16 19.60
N GLN A 164 -0.78 3.94 18.73
CA GLN A 164 0.47 4.66 19.01
C GLN A 164 0.26 6.02 19.73
N GLY A 165 -0.98 6.41 20.01
CA GLY A 165 -1.30 7.70 20.64
C GLY A 165 -1.10 8.92 19.71
N ILE A 166 -0.90 8.72 18.42
CA ILE A 166 -0.68 9.78 17.42
C ILE A 166 -1.99 10.55 17.15
N ILE A 167 -3.12 9.86 17.20
CA ILE A 167 -4.46 10.45 17.07
C ILE A 167 -5.36 10.01 18.21
N GLN A 168 -6.35 10.84 18.55
CA GLN A 168 -7.35 10.52 19.56
C GLN A 168 -8.57 9.83 18.94
N ARG A 169 -9.14 10.40 17.91
CA ARG A 169 -10.38 9.96 17.26
C ARG A 169 -10.19 9.81 15.76
N ALA A 170 -10.49 8.63 15.20
CA ALA A 170 -10.44 8.40 13.76
C ALA A 170 -11.49 9.25 12.99
N ALA A 171 -12.58 9.64 13.64
CA ALA A 171 -13.62 10.48 13.04
C ALA A 171 -13.14 11.90 12.66
N ASP A 172 -12.05 12.37 13.25
CA ASP A 172 -11.47 13.68 12.95
C ASP A 172 -10.69 13.67 11.60
N TYR A 173 -10.57 12.50 10.98
CA TYR A 173 -9.84 12.25 9.73
C TYR A 173 -10.77 11.58 8.69
N PRO A 174 -11.81 12.27 8.18
CA PRO A 174 -12.73 11.68 7.22
C PRO A 174 -12.04 11.29 5.91
N PHE A 175 -12.40 10.11 5.36
CA PHE A 175 -11.84 9.63 4.11
C PHE A 175 -12.49 10.31 2.90
N ALA A 176 -11.70 11.04 2.13
CA ALA A 176 -12.05 11.52 0.79
C ALA A 176 -10.79 11.47 -0.09
N HIS A 177 -10.93 11.23 -1.39
CA HIS A 177 -9.77 11.25 -2.30
C HIS A 177 -9.07 12.61 -2.24
N GLY A 178 -7.73 12.61 -2.12
CA GLY A 178 -6.94 13.82 -2.01
C GLY A 178 -6.97 14.51 -0.63
N ALA A 179 -7.80 14.04 0.32
CA ALA A 179 -7.79 14.59 1.69
C ALA A 179 -6.42 14.38 2.35
N ARG A 180 -5.93 15.40 3.04
CA ARG A 180 -4.58 15.47 3.61
C ARG A 180 -4.67 15.92 5.06
N TYR A 181 -4.02 15.17 5.94
CA TYR A 181 -4.03 15.45 7.37
C TYR A 181 -2.62 15.44 7.93
N ARG A 182 -2.25 16.52 8.62
CA ARG A 182 -1.01 16.56 9.40
C ARG A 182 -1.26 15.86 10.74
N LEU A 183 -0.52 14.79 10.99
CA LEU A 183 -0.58 14.04 12.24
C LEU A 183 0.30 14.66 13.32
N SER A 184 0.04 14.36 14.60
CA SER A 184 0.80 14.91 15.74
C SER A 184 2.27 14.51 15.74
N ASN A 185 2.62 13.36 15.13
CA ASN A 185 4.01 12.90 14.97
C ASN A 185 4.74 13.55 13.76
N GLY A 186 4.10 14.51 13.11
CA GLY A 186 4.68 15.24 11.99
C GLY A 186 4.55 14.57 10.62
N LEU A 187 3.95 13.39 10.50
CA LEU A 187 3.65 12.77 9.21
C LEU A 187 2.41 13.37 8.56
N TRP A 188 2.36 13.32 7.23
CA TRP A 188 1.15 13.54 6.46
C TRP A 188 0.44 12.22 6.19
N LEU A 189 -0.86 12.17 6.44
CA LEU A 189 -1.74 11.11 5.96
C LEU A 189 -2.55 11.63 4.78
N VAL A 190 -2.43 10.96 3.64
CA VAL A 190 -3.14 11.29 2.41
C VAL A 190 -4.07 10.15 2.04
N ALA A 191 -5.35 10.47 1.85
CA ALA A 191 -6.36 9.50 1.41
C ALA A 191 -6.42 9.43 -0.12
N CYS A 192 -6.39 8.24 -0.68
CA CYS A 192 -6.51 8.00 -2.11
C CYS A 192 -7.56 6.94 -2.39
N TYR A 193 -8.41 7.12 -3.42
CA TYR A 193 -9.22 6.02 -3.92
C TYR A 193 -8.31 4.89 -4.41
N HIS A 194 -8.77 3.65 -4.25
CA HIS A 194 -7.99 2.49 -4.66
C HIS A 194 -7.83 2.43 -6.18
N THR A 195 -6.65 2.06 -6.67
CA THR A 195 -6.31 1.92 -8.09
C THR A 195 -6.82 0.63 -8.73
N SER A 196 -7.85 -0.01 -8.15
CA SER A 196 -8.42 -1.25 -8.68
C SER A 196 -8.99 -1.08 -10.08
N ARG A 197 -8.97 -2.17 -10.87
CA ARG A 197 -9.58 -2.19 -12.20
C ARG A 197 -11.00 -1.65 -12.19
N TYR A 198 -11.81 -1.99 -11.18
CA TYR A 198 -13.18 -1.48 -11.04
C TYR A 198 -13.22 0.05 -10.95
N ASN A 199 -12.43 0.65 -10.05
CA ASN A 199 -12.42 2.11 -9.89
C ASN A 199 -11.90 2.83 -11.14
N VAL A 200 -10.93 2.25 -11.84
CA VAL A 200 -10.41 2.80 -13.09
C VAL A 200 -11.45 2.71 -14.21
N GLN A 201 -12.08 1.56 -14.41
CA GLN A 201 -13.09 1.36 -15.46
C GLN A 201 -14.36 2.17 -15.23
N THR A 202 -14.73 2.44 -13.98
CA THR A 202 -15.90 3.27 -13.63
C THR A 202 -15.58 4.77 -13.59
N GLY A 203 -14.34 5.18 -13.87
CA GLY A 203 -13.92 6.59 -13.80
C GLY A 203 -13.79 7.16 -12.39
N ARG A 204 -13.98 6.32 -11.34
CA ARG A 204 -13.79 6.76 -9.95
C ARG A 204 -12.33 7.09 -9.64
N MET A 205 -11.40 6.48 -10.35
CA MET A 205 -9.98 6.80 -10.35
C MET A 205 -9.52 7.01 -11.79
N THR A 206 -8.97 8.18 -12.09
CA THR A 206 -8.41 8.49 -13.42
C THR A 206 -6.90 8.70 -13.35
N THR A 207 -6.25 8.63 -14.50
CA THR A 207 -4.81 8.94 -14.65
C THR A 207 -4.48 10.33 -14.11
N ILE A 208 -5.30 11.33 -14.46
CA ILE A 208 -5.12 12.72 -14.03
C ILE A 208 -5.19 12.82 -12.52
N MET A 209 -6.25 12.29 -11.90
CA MET A 209 -6.43 12.31 -10.45
C MET A 209 -5.25 11.68 -9.71
N PHE A 210 -4.70 10.57 -10.23
CA PHE A 210 -3.58 9.90 -9.58
C PHE A 210 -2.28 10.66 -9.75
N LEU A 211 -2.00 11.23 -10.93
CA LEU A 211 -0.82 12.07 -11.17
C LEU A 211 -0.83 13.34 -10.31
N GLU A 212 -1.96 14.05 -10.25
CA GLU A 212 -2.13 15.23 -9.38
C GLU A 212 -1.90 14.90 -7.90
N LEU A 213 -2.40 13.75 -7.46
CA LEU A 213 -2.15 13.27 -6.11
C LEU A 213 -0.65 12.98 -5.88
N LEU A 214 0.04 12.33 -6.83
CA LEU A 214 1.47 12.04 -6.74
C LEU A 214 2.30 13.34 -6.68
N GLU A 215 1.99 14.35 -7.48
CA GLU A 215 2.68 15.65 -7.43
C GLU A 215 2.48 16.34 -6.08
N ALA A 216 1.26 16.35 -5.57
CA ALA A 216 0.97 16.89 -4.25
C ALA A 216 1.71 16.13 -3.12
N VAL A 217 1.78 14.81 -3.19
CA VAL A 217 2.51 13.96 -2.24
C VAL A 217 4.01 14.24 -2.28
N LYS A 218 4.60 14.41 -3.46
CA LYS A 218 6.01 14.79 -3.63
C LYS A 218 6.30 16.15 -3.01
N ALA A 219 5.43 17.13 -3.21
CA ALA A 219 5.54 18.45 -2.60
C ALA A 219 5.52 18.38 -1.06
N LEU A 220 4.57 17.63 -0.48
CA LEU A 220 4.51 17.39 0.96
C LEU A 220 5.76 16.68 1.50
N ALA A 221 6.28 15.70 0.76
CA ALA A 221 7.50 14.97 1.12
C ALA A 221 8.75 15.87 1.05
N ALA A 222 8.76 16.86 0.17
CA ALA A 222 9.82 17.87 0.06
C ALA A 222 9.76 18.94 1.17
N GLY A 223 8.68 18.98 1.96
CA GLY A 223 8.50 19.96 3.04
C GLY A 223 7.66 21.18 2.67
N ALA A 224 6.98 21.17 1.51
CA ALA A 224 6.05 22.24 1.15
C ALA A 224 4.90 22.35 2.17
N SER A 225 4.51 23.59 2.49
CA SER A 225 3.35 23.88 3.34
C SER A 225 2.06 23.44 2.65
N SER A 226 1.05 23.00 3.45
CA SER A 226 -0.27 22.65 2.93
C SER A 226 -0.97 23.79 2.15
N ALA A 227 -0.53 25.03 2.33
CA ALA A 227 -1.04 26.20 1.59
C ALA A 227 -0.54 26.26 0.14
N GLU A 228 0.63 25.65 -0.16
CA GLU A 228 1.23 25.63 -1.51
C GLU A 228 0.79 24.42 -2.35
N ALA A 229 0.29 23.38 -1.69
CA ALA A 229 -0.28 22.22 -2.38
C ALA A 229 -1.76 22.50 -2.68
N ALA A 230 -2.06 23.09 -3.84
CA ALA A 230 -3.40 23.49 -4.26
C ALA A 230 -4.44 22.38 -4.02
N PRO A 231 -5.66 22.71 -3.55
CA PRO A 231 -6.72 21.71 -3.39
C PRO A 231 -7.11 21.17 -4.77
N CYS A 232 -7.24 19.83 -4.90
CA CYS A 232 -7.95 19.23 -6.02
C CYS A 232 -9.35 19.87 -6.07
N GLN A 233 -9.59 20.74 -7.04
CA GLN A 233 -10.93 21.29 -7.29
C GLN A 233 -11.76 20.12 -7.87
N HIS A 234 -12.78 19.73 -7.13
CA HIS A 234 -13.80 18.83 -7.61
C HIS A 234 -14.62 19.53 -8.71
N PHE A 235 -14.61 18.97 -9.90
CA PHE A 235 -15.67 19.13 -10.89
C PHE A 235 -16.56 17.90 -10.90
#